data_90b90e32814c54fd62d9d18e0b7b1eaa
#
_entry.id   90b90e32814c54fd62d9d18e0b7b1eaa
#
_cell.length_a   1.000
_cell.length_b   1.000
_cell.length_c   1.000
_cell.angle_alpha   90.00
_cell.angle_beta   90.00
_cell.angle_gamma   90.00
#
_symmetry.space_group_name_H-M   'P 1'
#
loop_
_entity.id
_entity.type
_entity.pdbx_description
1 polymer ?
#
loop_
_entity_poly.entity_id
_entity_poly.type
_entity_poly.pdbx_seq_one_letter_code
_entity_poly.pdbx_strand_id
1 'polypeptide(L)'
;VVIDVAGSADAAERNVEYEYQRNGERYQFLRWGQTAFDNFKVVPPGTGIVHQVNIEYLARTVMVKEQDGELVAYPDSCVGTDSHTTMVNGLGVLGWGVGGIEAEAAMLGQPVSMLIPRVVGFKLTGDIPTGATATDVVLTITEMLRKHGVVGKFVEFYGTGVTKVPLANRATIGNMSPEFGSTVAIFPIDEVTLDYLRITGRSKEQVGLVEAYTKAQGLWHDPNIEPKYSEYLELDLSTVVPSIAGPKRPQDRIELSASKSSFERDLKNYSSAMSAPAKVKGQEYAIDHGAVTIASITSCTNTSNPSVMLAAGLLAKKAVEKGLKAKPWVKTSLAPGSKVVTEYYEKAGLTKSLDELGFQLVGYGCTTCIGNSGPLAPEISEAINENDLAVTAVLSGNRNFEGRINPDVKMNYLASPPLVIAYSLAGTMDFDFESDALGQDQSGNDVFLADIWPTPEEVQSTIDSSINSEMFTTQYA
;
A
#
# COMPACT_ATOMS: atom_id res chain seq x y z
N VAL A 1 5.44 3.91 -14.62
CA VAL A 1 6.48 2.97 -15.09
C VAL A 1 5.88 1.58 -15.21
N VAL A 2 6.11 0.89 -16.36
CA VAL A 2 5.76 -0.53 -16.56
C VAL A 2 6.95 -1.39 -16.15
N ILE A 3 6.68 -2.53 -15.52
CA ILE A 3 7.71 -3.51 -15.13
C ILE A 3 8.05 -4.42 -16.34
N ASP A 4 8.75 -3.86 -17.30
CA ASP A 4 9.27 -4.68 -18.44
C ASP A 4 10.43 -5.56 -18.00
N VAL A 5 11.23 -5.07 -17.06
CA VAL A 5 12.40 -5.76 -16.50
C VAL A 5 12.19 -5.96 -15.00
N ALA A 6 12.39 -7.19 -14.54
CA ALA A 6 12.39 -7.58 -13.14
C ALA A 6 13.50 -8.60 -12.88
N GLY A 7 13.85 -8.86 -11.62
CA GLY A 7 14.83 -9.87 -11.25
C GLY A 7 16.29 -9.50 -11.59
N SER A 8 16.60 -8.22 -11.80
CA SER A 8 17.97 -7.74 -12.03
C SER A 8 18.23 -6.40 -11.32
N ALA A 9 19.48 -6.14 -11.00
CA ALA A 9 19.89 -4.93 -10.27
C ALA A 9 19.68 -3.63 -11.08
N ASP A 10 19.64 -3.71 -12.40
CA ASP A 10 19.43 -2.59 -13.33
C ASP A 10 17.94 -2.41 -13.72
N ALA A 11 17.04 -3.19 -13.15
CA ALA A 11 15.63 -3.20 -13.53
C ALA A 11 14.99 -1.82 -13.44
N ALA A 12 15.20 -1.09 -12.35
CA ALA A 12 14.60 0.24 -12.15
C ALA A 12 15.08 1.24 -13.20
N GLU A 13 16.37 1.28 -13.50
CA GLU A 13 16.96 2.16 -14.52
C GLU A 13 16.38 1.89 -15.90
N ARG A 14 16.38 0.62 -16.32
CA ARG A 14 15.84 0.20 -17.62
C ARG A 14 14.35 0.48 -17.75
N ASN A 15 13.57 0.24 -16.72
CA ASN A 15 12.13 0.54 -16.75
C ASN A 15 11.85 2.04 -16.86
N VAL A 16 12.67 2.91 -16.24
CA VAL A 16 12.59 4.36 -16.40
C VAL A 16 12.99 4.80 -17.79
N GLU A 17 14.02 4.20 -18.39
CA GLU A 17 14.40 4.46 -19.79
C GLU A 17 13.25 4.16 -20.75
N TYR A 18 12.60 3.00 -20.61
CA TYR A 18 11.41 2.63 -21.41
C TYR A 18 10.25 3.59 -21.18
N GLU A 19 10.05 4.07 -19.95
CA GLU A 19 9.05 5.11 -19.64
C GLU A 19 9.29 6.38 -20.45
N TYR A 20 10.51 6.89 -20.46
CA TYR A 20 10.86 8.08 -21.24
C TYR A 20 10.75 7.86 -22.75
N GLN A 21 11.13 6.69 -23.26
CA GLN A 21 10.98 6.35 -24.67
C GLN A 21 9.51 6.35 -25.10
N ARG A 22 8.59 5.82 -24.26
CA ARG A 22 7.16 5.72 -24.55
C ARG A 22 6.41 7.03 -24.39
N ASN A 23 6.80 7.85 -23.44
CA ASN A 23 6.06 9.02 -22.97
C ASN A 23 6.85 10.34 -23.14
N GLY A 24 7.83 10.42 -24.01
CA GLY A 24 8.69 11.59 -24.18
C GLY A 24 7.94 12.88 -24.49
N GLU A 25 6.91 12.86 -25.34
CA GLU A 25 6.05 14.00 -25.63
C GLU A 25 5.33 14.53 -24.39
N ARG A 26 4.82 13.63 -23.54
CA ARG A 26 4.19 14.00 -22.26
C ARG A 26 5.14 14.75 -21.35
N TYR A 27 6.38 14.30 -21.23
CA TYR A 27 7.37 14.96 -20.39
C TYR A 27 7.82 16.31 -20.95
N GLN A 28 7.89 16.44 -22.27
CA GLN A 28 8.14 17.73 -22.93
C GLN A 28 7.00 18.72 -22.64
N PHE A 29 5.75 18.29 -22.73
CA PHE A 29 4.59 19.10 -22.39
C PHE A 29 4.58 19.54 -20.91
N LEU A 30 4.87 18.63 -19.98
CA LEU A 30 4.95 18.94 -18.55
C LEU A 30 6.08 19.95 -18.26
N ARG A 31 7.23 19.81 -18.93
CA ARG A 31 8.34 20.78 -18.83
C ARG A 31 7.94 22.16 -19.34
N TRP A 32 7.22 22.22 -20.44
CA TRP A 32 6.65 23.47 -20.93
C TRP A 32 5.70 24.10 -19.89
N GLY A 33 4.83 23.30 -19.28
CA GLY A 33 3.90 23.76 -18.25
C GLY A 33 4.60 24.44 -17.07
N GLN A 34 5.74 23.92 -16.63
CA GLN A 34 6.53 24.55 -15.54
C GLN A 34 7.03 25.96 -15.88
N THR A 35 7.15 26.31 -17.15
CA THR A 35 7.55 27.65 -17.61
C THR A 35 6.38 28.52 -18.00
N ALA A 36 5.24 27.94 -18.31
CA ALA A 36 4.04 28.63 -18.79
C ALA A 36 3.07 29.05 -17.68
N PHE A 37 3.10 28.36 -16.53
CA PHE A 37 2.19 28.59 -15.41
C PHE A 37 2.94 28.93 -14.13
N ASP A 38 2.41 29.91 -13.39
CA ASP A 38 2.85 30.15 -12.01
C ASP A 38 2.38 29.01 -11.10
N ASN A 39 3.16 28.69 -10.07
CA ASN A 39 2.82 27.65 -9.09
C ASN A 39 2.61 26.22 -9.66
N PHE A 40 3.05 25.95 -10.86
CA PHE A 40 3.03 24.62 -11.45
C PHE A 40 4.37 23.91 -11.25
N LYS A 41 4.35 22.78 -10.56
CA LYS A 41 5.54 21.97 -10.26
C LYS A 41 5.33 20.54 -10.73
N VAL A 42 6.35 19.94 -11.30
CA VAL A 42 6.35 18.56 -11.78
C VAL A 42 7.34 17.75 -10.95
N VAL A 43 6.85 16.64 -10.38
CA VAL A 43 7.70 15.63 -9.77
C VAL A 43 8.06 14.60 -10.85
N PRO A 44 9.34 14.45 -11.20
CA PRO A 44 9.74 13.57 -12.31
C PRO A 44 9.60 12.07 -11.93
N PRO A 45 9.58 11.17 -12.94
CA PRO A 45 9.66 9.73 -12.72
C PRO A 45 10.87 9.35 -11.87
N GLY A 46 10.72 8.32 -11.03
CA GLY A 46 11.79 7.84 -10.17
C GLY A 46 11.94 8.60 -8.84
N THR A 47 11.08 9.57 -8.55
CA THR A 47 11.05 10.27 -7.24
C THR A 47 10.15 9.56 -6.23
N GLY A 48 8.96 9.14 -6.66
CA GLY A 48 7.98 8.50 -5.80
C GLY A 48 6.56 8.72 -6.31
N ILE A 49 5.60 8.15 -5.57
CA ILE A 49 4.18 8.37 -5.83
C ILE A 49 3.67 9.59 -5.06
N VAL A 50 2.85 10.41 -5.71
CA VAL A 50 2.34 11.67 -5.16
C VAL A 50 1.69 11.51 -3.78
N HIS A 51 0.97 10.43 -3.50
CA HIS A 51 0.28 10.24 -2.22
C HIS A 51 1.25 10.03 -1.07
N GLN A 52 2.32 9.24 -1.26
CA GLN A 52 3.36 9.06 -0.27
C GLN A 52 4.22 10.32 -0.11
N VAL A 53 4.62 10.96 -1.22
CA VAL A 53 5.32 12.26 -1.21
C VAL A 53 4.47 13.32 -0.48
N ASN A 54 3.15 13.26 -0.64
CA ASN A 54 2.23 14.19 0.00
C ASN A 54 2.27 14.05 1.53
N ILE A 55 2.11 12.86 2.07
CA ILE A 55 2.14 12.67 3.53
C ILE A 55 3.55 12.89 4.11
N GLU A 56 4.61 12.52 3.39
CA GLU A 56 5.99 12.64 3.86
C GLU A 56 6.54 14.07 3.75
N TYR A 57 6.02 14.89 2.81
CA TYR A 57 6.64 16.20 2.53
C TYR A 57 5.65 17.33 2.24
N LEU A 58 4.70 17.17 1.30
CA LEU A 58 3.90 18.30 0.79
C LEU A 58 2.84 18.80 1.76
N ALA A 59 2.10 17.87 2.39
CA ALA A 59 1.00 18.22 3.30
C ALA A 59 1.52 18.86 4.59
N ARG A 60 0.86 19.94 5.01
CA ARG A 60 1.27 20.75 6.19
C ARG A 60 0.31 20.64 7.37
N THR A 61 -0.84 20.00 7.19
CA THR A 61 -1.92 19.90 8.17
C THR A 61 -2.58 21.25 8.52
N VAL A 62 -1.78 22.27 8.74
CA VAL A 62 -2.23 23.68 8.92
C VAL A 62 -1.38 24.57 8.03
N MET A 63 -2.05 25.40 7.26
CA MET A 63 -1.46 26.38 6.35
C MET A 63 -1.53 27.78 6.96
N VAL A 64 -0.68 28.67 6.47
CA VAL A 64 -0.70 30.11 6.83
C VAL A 64 -0.71 30.91 5.55
N LYS A 65 -1.53 31.94 5.51
CA LYS A 65 -1.52 32.96 4.45
C LYS A 65 -1.58 34.35 5.06
N GLU A 66 -1.04 35.33 4.36
CA GLU A 66 -1.25 36.74 4.66
C GLU A 66 -2.62 37.18 4.08
N GLN A 67 -3.43 37.80 4.91
CA GLN A 67 -4.71 38.37 4.51
C GLN A 67 -4.88 39.71 5.23
N ASP A 68 -5.05 40.77 4.48
CA ASP A 68 -5.25 42.14 5.01
C ASP A 68 -4.14 42.61 5.97
N GLY A 69 -2.91 42.14 5.75
CA GLY A 69 -1.73 42.45 6.58
C GLY A 69 -1.59 41.62 7.85
N GLU A 70 -2.45 40.64 8.04
CA GLU A 70 -2.39 39.70 9.16
C GLU A 70 -2.10 38.27 8.68
N LEU A 71 -1.39 37.50 9.51
CA LEU A 71 -1.19 36.05 9.24
C LEU A 71 -2.40 35.26 9.73
N VAL A 72 -3.05 34.58 8.81
CA VAL A 72 -4.22 33.75 9.08
C VAL A 72 -3.87 32.30 8.91
N ALA A 73 -4.07 31.50 9.97
CA ALA A 73 -3.95 30.05 9.93
C ALA A 73 -5.27 29.40 9.51
N TYR A 74 -5.18 28.33 8.69
CA TYR A 74 -6.35 27.58 8.23
C TYR A 74 -5.97 26.10 7.96
N PRO A 75 -6.95 25.17 7.95
CA PRO A 75 -6.66 23.75 7.69
C PRO A 75 -6.12 23.55 6.27
N ASP A 76 -5.17 22.66 6.15
CA ASP A 76 -4.70 22.18 4.85
C ASP A 76 -5.77 21.30 4.19
N SER A 77 -5.82 21.31 2.85
CA SER A 77 -6.68 20.45 2.05
C SER A 77 -5.99 20.06 0.75
N CYS A 78 -6.37 18.92 0.20
CA CYS A 78 -5.80 18.42 -1.03
C CYS A 78 -6.90 17.92 -1.97
N VAL A 79 -6.93 18.46 -3.20
CA VAL A 79 -7.80 17.98 -4.28
C VAL A 79 -6.92 17.37 -5.36
N GLY A 80 -7.22 16.16 -5.78
CA GLY A 80 -6.43 15.44 -6.77
C GLY A 80 -7.28 14.61 -7.73
N THR A 81 -6.81 14.46 -8.96
CA THR A 81 -7.47 13.61 -9.97
C THR A 81 -7.28 12.12 -9.74
N ASP A 82 -6.49 11.73 -8.75
CA ASP A 82 -6.34 10.34 -8.33
C ASP A 82 -7.24 10.05 -7.11
N SER A 83 -7.97 8.93 -7.15
CA SER A 83 -8.88 8.53 -6.09
C SER A 83 -8.18 8.33 -4.73
N HIS A 84 -6.91 7.94 -4.73
CA HIS A 84 -6.11 7.73 -3.50
C HIS A 84 -5.54 9.02 -2.90
N THR A 85 -5.93 10.20 -3.38
CA THR A 85 -5.69 11.49 -2.71
C THR A 85 -6.13 11.46 -1.24
N THR A 86 -7.12 10.63 -0.93
CA THR A 86 -7.62 10.37 0.43
C THR A 86 -6.58 9.80 1.40
N MET A 87 -5.41 9.37 0.93
CA MET A 87 -4.32 8.92 1.82
C MET A 87 -3.90 10.00 2.82
N VAL A 88 -3.95 11.27 2.44
CA VAL A 88 -3.60 12.39 3.30
C VAL A 88 -4.58 12.59 4.48
N ASN A 89 -5.74 11.96 4.43
CA ASN A 89 -6.73 11.99 5.52
C ASN A 89 -6.18 11.36 6.81
N GLY A 90 -5.14 10.51 6.69
CA GLY A 90 -4.41 9.98 7.84
C GLY A 90 -3.69 11.05 8.66
N LEU A 91 -3.31 12.18 8.03
CA LEU A 91 -2.73 13.37 8.68
C LEU A 91 -3.78 14.34 9.24
N GLY A 92 -5.07 14.02 9.14
CA GLY A 92 -6.13 14.97 9.46
C GLY A 92 -6.32 16.07 8.42
N VAL A 93 -5.76 15.90 7.23
CA VAL A 93 -5.93 16.80 6.07
C VAL A 93 -7.08 16.29 5.22
N LEU A 94 -8.00 17.17 4.83
CA LEU A 94 -9.10 16.81 3.94
C LEU A 94 -8.56 16.59 2.52
N GLY A 95 -8.35 15.34 2.17
CA GLY A 95 -7.97 14.91 0.82
C GLY A 95 -9.17 14.36 0.06
N TRP A 96 -9.37 14.83 -1.15
CA TRP A 96 -10.50 14.47 -1.98
C TRP A 96 -10.07 14.13 -3.40
N GLY A 97 -10.36 12.89 -3.83
CA GLY A 97 -10.20 12.46 -5.22
C GLY A 97 -11.38 12.91 -6.06
N VAL A 98 -11.10 13.66 -7.13
CA VAL A 98 -12.10 14.29 -8.01
C VAL A 98 -11.86 13.93 -9.48
N GLY A 99 -12.83 14.21 -10.33
CA GLY A 99 -12.65 14.15 -11.78
C GLY A 99 -11.83 15.33 -12.33
N GLY A 100 -11.45 15.26 -13.60
CA GLY A 100 -10.65 16.30 -14.25
C GLY A 100 -11.32 17.67 -14.24
N ILE A 101 -12.64 17.73 -14.46
CA ILE A 101 -13.42 18.99 -14.49
C ILE A 101 -13.41 19.68 -13.11
N GLU A 102 -13.57 18.93 -12.03
CA GLU A 102 -13.52 19.48 -10.68
C GLU A 102 -12.10 19.94 -10.31
N ALA A 103 -11.06 19.23 -10.79
CA ALA A 103 -9.68 19.66 -10.61
C ALA A 103 -9.38 20.97 -11.36
N GLU A 104 -9.87 21.10 -12.60
CA GLU A 104 -9.78 22.36 -13.39
C GLU A 104 -10.49 23.49 -12.68
N ALA A 105 -11.71 23.26 -12.17
CA ALA A 105 -12.46 24.25 -11.42
C ALA A 105 -11.68 24.72 -10.18
N ALA A 106 -11.07 23.79 -9.43
CA ALA A 106 -10.25 24.11 -8.27
C ALA A 106 -9.02 24.96 -8.65
N MET A 107 -8.31 24.62 -9.73
CA MET A 107 -7.17 25.39 -10.23
C MET A 107 -7.56 26.80 -10.68
N LEU A 108 -8.76 26.97 -11.23
CA LEU A 108 -9.30 28.27 -11.68
C LEU A 108 -9.98 29.07 -10.56
N GLY A 109 -10.04 28.53 -9.33
CA GLY A 109 -10.73 29.17 -8.21
C GLY A 109 -12.25 29.18 -8.36
N GLN A 110 -12.82 28.29 -9.16
CA GLN A 110 -14.26 28.16 -9.35
C GLN A 110 -14.89 27.24 -8.31
N PRO A 111 -16.05 27.59 -7.73
CA PRO A 111 -16.72 26.74 -6.75
C PRO A 111 -17.33 25.51 -7.42
N VAL A 112 -17.22 24.37 -6.73
CA VAL A 112 -17.90 23.11 -7.09
C VAL A 112 -18.98 22.84 -6.06
N SER A 113 -20.23 22.71 -6.50
CA SER A 113 -21.36 22.41 -5.62
C SER A 113 -21.41 20.93 -5.29
N MET A 114 -21.61 20.62 -4.01
CA MET A 114 -21.90 19.26 -3.56
C MET A 114 -22.99 19.26 -2.48
N LEU A 115 -23.70 18.15 -2.37
CA LEU A 115 -24.59 17.93 -1.24
C LEU A 115 -23.78 17.75 0.03
N ILE A 116 -24.29 18.29 1.15
CA ILE A 116 -23.67 18.04 2.47
C ILE A 116 -23.68 16.54 2.72
N PRO A 117 -22.51 15.89 2.86
CA PRO A 117 -22.46 14.44 3.02
C PRO A 117 -22.96 14.02 4.41
N ARG A 118 -23.54 12.83 4.49
CA ARG A 118 -23.71 12.17 5.77
C ARG A 118 -22.35 11.73 6.30
N VAL A 119 -22.19 11.78 7.61
CA VAL A 119 -20.97 11.32 8.28
C VAL A 119 -21.24 10.05 9.05
N VAL A 120 -20.42 9.04 8.81
CA VAL A 120 -20.39 7.78 9.55
C VAL A 120 -19.27 7.86 10.56
N GLY A 121 -19.60 7.84 11.84
CA GLY A 121 -18.60 7.70 12.90
C GLY A 121 -18.14 6.25 13.01
N PHE A 122 -16.83 6.03 12.87
CA PHE A 122 -16.22 4.71 13.01
C PHE A 122 -15.38 4.66 14.29
N LYS A 123 -15.92 4.01 15.32
CA LYS A 123 -15.27 3.90 16.61
C LYS A 123 -14.22 2.81 16.61
N LEU A 124 -13.00 3.14 17.03
CA LEU A 124 -11.91 2.19 17.23
C LEU A 124 -11.69 2.00 18.74
N THR A 125 -11.61 0.75 19.15
CA THR A 125 -11.30 0.35 20.54
C THR A 125 -10.25 -0.75 20.55
N GLY A 126 -9.69 -1.07 21.71
CA GLY A 126 -8.69 -2.13 21.86
C GLY A 126 -7.35 -1.84 21.20
N ASP A 127 -6.51 -2.85 21.15
CA ASP A 127 -5.16 -2.83 20.58
C ASP A 127 -5.02 -3.89 19.49
N ILE A 128 -4.16 -3.64 18.49
CA ILE A 128 -3.89 -4.61 17.41
C ILE A 128 -3.14 -5.80 18.02
N PRO A 129 -3.63 -7.05 17.83
CA PRO A 129 -3.01 -8.22 18.42
C PRO A 129 -1.66 -8.57 17.75
N THR A 130 -0.80 -9.24 18.49
CA THR A 130 0.45 -9.78 17.95
C THR A 130 0.15 -10.74 16.79
N GLY A 131 0.88 -10.59 15.68
CA GLY A 131 0.68 -11.39 14.46
C GLY A 131 -0.23 -10.73 13.42
N ALA A 132 -1.08 -9.79 13.81
CA ALA A 132 -1.82 -8.95 12.87
C ALA A 132 -1.00 -7.73 12.44
N THR A 133 -1.19 -7.31 11.21
CA THR A 133 -0.51 -6.17 10.60
C THR A 133 -1.47 -5.01 10.34
N ALA A 134 -0.93 -3.85 9.99
CA ALA A 134 -1.73 -2.73 9.50
C ALA A 134 -2.64 -3.12 8.32
N THR A 135 -2.16 -3.97 7.43
CA THR A 135 -2.91 -4.45 6.27
C THR A 135 -4.15 -5.23 6.70
N ASP A 136 -4.06 -6.05 7.75
CA ASP A 136 -5.20 -6.83 8.25
C ASP A 136 -6.29 -5.91 8.82
N VAL A 137 -5.90 -4.87 9.55
CA VAL A 137 -6.82 -3.82 10.03
C VAL A 137 -7.52 -3.13 8.87
N VAL A 138 -6.74 -2.73 7.85
CA VAL A 138 -7.27 -2.03 6.67
C VAL A 138 -8.25 -2.90 5.89
N LEU A 139 -7.95 -4.17 5.67
CA LEU A 139 -8.84 -5.09 4.98
C LEU A 139 -10.13 -5.33 5.76
N THR A 140 -10.04 -5.44 7.10
CA THR A 140 -11.21 -5.59 7.98
C THR A 140 -12.11 -4.35 7.91
N ILE A 141 -11.54 -3.15 8.01
CA ILE A 141 -12.28 -1.88 7.89
C ILE A 141 -12.91 -1.76 6.49
N THR A 142 -12.16 -2.14 5.45
CA THR A 142 -12.65 -2.10 4.06
C THR A 142 -13.89 -2.99 3.87
N GLU A 143 -13.87 -4.22 4.37
CA GLU A 143 -15.01 -5.13 4.35
C GLU A 143 -16.21 -4.53 5.11
N MET A 144 -16.01 -4.04 6.34
CA MET A 144 -17.05 -3.49 7.19
C MET A 144 -17.73 -2.27 6.55
N LEU A 145 -16.94 -1.30 6.09
CA LEU A 145 -17.44 -0.08 5.48
C LEU A 145 -18.14 -0.36 4.15
N ARG A 146 -17.60 -1.27 3.34
CA ARG A 146 -18.25 -1.67 2.08
C ARG A 146 -19.59 -2.33 2.33
N LYS A 147 -19.68 -3.21 3.32
CA LYS A 147 -20.92 -3.89 3.73
C LYS A 147 -21.95 -2.91 4.29
N HIS A 148 -21.51 -1.92 5.06
CA HIS A 148 -22.37 -0.86 5.60
C HIS A 148 -22.94 0.06 4.50
N GLY A 149 -22.17 0.30 3.43
CA GLY A 149 -22.59 1.17 2.33
C GLY A 149 -22.31 2.65 2.60
N VAL A 150 -21.07 3.07 2.36
CA VAL A 150 -20.59 4.44 2.60
C VAL A 150 -20.40 5.29 1.35
N VAL A 151 -20.94 4.85 0.21
CA VAL A 151 -20.85 5.60 -1.05
C VAL A 151 -21.49 6.98 -0.90
N GLY A 152 -20.74 8.04 -1.21
CA GLY A 152 -21.17 9.44 -1.08
C GLY A 152 -21.22 9.94 0.36
N LYS A 153 -20.67 9.18 1.32
CA LYS A 153 -20.57 9.57 2.73
C LYS A 153 -19.13 9.89 3.10
N PHE A 154 -18.98 10.61 4.21
CA PHE A 154 -17.69 10.77 4.90
C PHE A 154 -17.63 9.77 6.04
N VAL A 155 -16.43 9.30 6.35
CA VAL A 155 -16.13 8.46 7.50
C VAL A 155 -15.18 9.24 8.42
N GLU A 156 -15.50 9.33 9.69
CA GLU A 156 -14.62 9.90 10.71
C GLU A 156 -14.28 8.84 11.75
N PHE A 157 -12.98 8.65 11.99
CA PHE A 157 -12.49 7.72 12.99
C PHE A 157 -12.42 8.40 14.36
N TYR A 158 -12.86 7.74 15.41
CA TYR A 158 -12.84 8.24 16.79
C TYR A 158 -12.70 7.09 17.79
N GLY A 159 -12.66 7.42 19.09
CA GLY A 159 -12.57 6.45 20.18
C GLY A 159 -11.15 6.20 20.69
N THR A 160 -11.04 5.38 21.70
CA THR A 160 -9.79 5.14 22.44
C THR A 160 -8.73 4.41 21.62
N GLY A 161 -9.15 3.61 20.63
CA GLY A 161 -8.24 2.87 19.76
C GLY A 161 -7.51 3.73 18.73
N VAL A 162 -7.99 4.97 18.46
CA VAL A 162 -7.34 5.86 17.46
C VAL A 162 -5.88 6.12 17.79
N THR A 163 -5.56 6.41 19.05
CA THR A 163 -4.19 6.69 19.50
C THR A 163 -3.26 5.48 19.43
N LYS A 164 -3.83 4.27 19.28
CA LYS A 164 -3.10 3.01 19.12
C LYS A 164 -2.77 2.68 17.67
N VAL A 165 -3.34 3.45 16.72
CA VAL A 165 -3.09 3.28 15.29
C VAL A 165 -2.00 4.26 14.87
N PRO A 166 -0.79 3.80 14.53
CA PRO A 166 0.28 4.65 14.01
C PRO A 166 -0.17 5.44 12.77
N LEU A 167 0.41 6.60 12.53
CA LEU A 167 -0.04 7.47 11.43
C LEU A 167 0.06 6.78 10.07
N ALA A 168 1.10 6.01 9.81
CA ALA A 168 1.23 5.26 8.58
C ALA A 168 0.06 4.28 8.35
N ASN A 169 -0.45 3.66 9.42
CA ASN A 169 -1.64 2.81 9.34
C ASN A 169 -2.90 3.64 9.03
N ARG A 170 -3.04 4.84 9.66
CA ARG A 170 -4.15 5.76 9.35
C ARG A 170 -4.12 6.18 7.87
N ALA A 171 -2.95 6.47 7.34
CA ALA A 171 -2.75 6.81 5.94
C ALA A 171 -3.15 5.64 5.02
N THR A 172 -2.78 4.40 5.38
CA THR A 172 -3.18 3.19 4.64
C THR A 172 -4.71 3.01 4.64
N ILE A 173 -5.37 3.24 5.77
CA ILE A 173 -6.84 3.19 5.86
C ILE A 173 -7.47 4.29 4.99
N GLY A 174 -7.00 5.53 5.09
CA GLY A 174 -7.46 6.64 4.27
C GLY A 174 -7.26 6.39 2.76
N ASN A 175 -6.15 5.76 2.39
CA ASN A 175 -5.86 5.37 1.01
C ASN A 175 -6.92 4.44 0.42
N MET A 176 -7.49 3.55 1.23
CA MET A 176 -8.51 2.58 0.80
C MET A 176 -9.95 3.15 0.74
N SER A 177 -10.15 4.47 0.96
CA SER A 177 -11.47 5.11 0.83
C SER A 177 -12.19 4.78 -0.48
N PRO A 178 -11.56 4.81 -1.65
CA PRO A 178 -12.21 4.43 -2.90
C PRO A 178 -12.67 2.97 -2.92
N GLU A 179 -11.91 2.07 -2.31
CA GLU A 179 -12.18 0.64 -2.31
C GLU A 179 -13.40 0.30 -1.45
N PHE A 180 -13.57 0.93 -0.29
CA PHE A 180 -14.81 0.78 0.47
C PHE A 180 -15.91 1.77 0.06
N GLY A 181 -15.59 2.79 -0.74
CA GLY A 181 -16.56 3.64 -1.44
C GLY A 181 -16.89 4.96 -0.74
N SER A 182 -16.18 5.37 0.31
CA SER A 182 -16.40 6.69 0.90
C SER A 182 -15.73 7.80 0.09
N THR A 183 -16.23 9.01 0.21
CA THR A 183 -15.60 10.19 -0.38
C THR A 183 -14.35 10.60 0.42
N VAL A 184 -14.43 10.50 1.75
CA VAL A 184 -13.39 10.85 2.71
C VAL A 184 -13.41 9.84 3.85
N ALA A 185 -12.25 9.48 4.37
CA ALA A 185 -12.10 8.69 5.60
C ALA A 185 -10.99 9.31 6.45
N ILE A 186 -11.36 10.22 7.33
CA ILE A 186 -10.45 11.12 8.03
C ILE A 186 -10.19 10.68 9.47
N PHE A 187 -8.94 10.83 9.88
CA PHE A 187 -8.51 10.67 11.27
C PHE A 187 -8.39 12.02 11.96
N PRO A 188 -8.66 12.10 13.27
CA PRO A 188 -8.40 13.30 14.03
C PRO A 188 -6.91 13.53 14.23
N ILE A 189 -6.55 14.75 14.59
CA ILE A 189 -5.16 15.16 14.88
C ILE A 189 -4.88 14.94 16.35
N ASP A 190 -3.74 14.30 16.64
CA ASP A 190 -3.27 13.98 17.99
C ASP A 190 -1.74 14.00 18.06
N GLU A 191 -1.16 13.54 19.18
CA GLU A 191 0.29 13.47 19.35
C GLU A 191 0.95 12.55 18.31
N VAL A 192 0.28 11.44 17.89
CA VAL A 192 0.77 10.55 16.84
C VAL A 192 0.97 11.30 15.51
N THR A 193 0.08 12.25 15.21
CA THR A 193 0.22 13.13 14.04
C THR A 193 1.43 14.06 14.19
N LEU A 194 1.63 14.66 15.37
CA LEU A 194 2.78 15.54 15.61
C LEU A 194 4.11 14.79 15.52
N ASP A 195 4.17 13.58 16.07
CA ASP A 195 5.37 12.73 15.99
C ASP A 195 5.73 12.39 14.55
N TYR A 196 4.74 12.09 13.73
CA TYR A 196 4.95 11.84 12.30
C TYR A 196 5.46 13.10 11.58
N LEU A 197 4.90 14.27 11.87
CA LEU A 197 5.39 15.52 11.31
C LEU A 197 6.84 15.83 11.72
N ARG A 198 7.22 15.50 12.97
CA ARG A 198 8.60 15.64 13.46
C ARG A 198 9.56 14.71 12.72
N ILE A 199 9.23 13.42 12.61
CA ILE A 199 10.11 12.43 11.98
C ILE A 199 10.27 12.69 10.47
N THR A 200 9.23 13.20 9.82
CA THR A 200 9.26 13.57 8.41
C THR A 200 9.86 14.94 8.13
N GLY A 201 10.47 15.58 9.13
CA GLY A 201 11.30 16.77 8.98
C GLY A 201 10.55 18.09 8.89
N ARG A 202 9.26 18.16 9.32
CA ARG A 202 8.56 19.44 9.45
C ARG A 202 9.21 20.27 10.56
N SER A 203 9.29 21.59 10.36
CA SER A 203 9.94 22.48 11.34
C SER A 203 9.23 22.49 12.68
N LYS A 204 9.95 22.85 13.73
CA LYS A 204 9.36 22.98 15.09
C LYS A 204 8.23 24.01 15.13
N GLU A 205 8.34 25.06 14.33
CA GLU A 205 7.33 26.11 14.19
C GLU A 205 6.07 25.55 13.55
N GLN A 206 6.20 24.75 12.49
CA GLN A 206 5.07 24.09 11.83
C GLN A 206 4.36 23.12 12.77
N VAL A 207 5.11 22.28 13.49
CA VAL A 207 4.53 21.33 14.45
C VAL A 207 3.82 22.06 15.58
N GLY A 208 4.43 23.14 16.14
CA GLY A 208 3.79 23.96 17.18
C GLY A 208 2.54 24.68 16.68
N LEU A 209 2.53 25.15 15.43
CA LEU A 209 1.36 25.75 14.80
C LEU A 209 0.21 24.73 14.68
N VAL A 210 0.51 23.52 14.22
CA VAL A 210 -0.50 22.44 14.10
C VAL A 210 -1.12 22.13 15.45
N GLU A 211 -0.31 21.97 16.48
CA GLU A 211 -0.80 21.70 17.84
C GLU A 211 -1.68 22.84 18.37
N ALA A 212 -1.20 24.08 18.31
CA ALA A 212 -1.90 25.25 18.83
C ALA A 212 -3.23 25.49 18.10
N TYR A 213 -3.20 25.43 16.75
CA TYR A 213 -4.37 25.65 15.93
C TYR A 213 -5.45 24.60 16.16
N THR A 214 -5.08 23.32 16.14
CA THR A 214 -6.05 22.23 16.26
C THR A 214 -6.68 22.15 17.64
N LYS A 215 -5.94 22.46 18.70
CA LYS A 215 -6.49 22.62 20.07
C LYS A 215 -7.44 23.81 20.15
N ALA A 216 -7.07 24.95 19.59
CA ALA A 216 -7.91 26.15 19.60
C ALA A 216 -9.22 25.99 18.80
N GLN A 217 -9.18 25.21 17.72
CA GLN A 217 -10.35 24.97 16.86
C GLN A 217 -11.21 23.76 17.29
N GLY A 218 -10.82 23.02 18.34
CA GLY A 218 -11.52 21.80 18.77
C GLY A 218 -11.37 20.63 17.81
N LEU A 219 -10.31 20.62 17.00
CA LEU A 219 -9.97 19.54 16.05
C LEU A 219 -9.01 18.50 16.64
N TRP A 220 -8.52 18.77 17.86
CA TRP A 220 -7.64 17.85 18.59
C TRP A 220 -8.42 16.67 19.13
N HIS A 221 -7.88 15.47 18.95
CA HIS A 221 -8.52 14.24 19.40
C HIS A 221 -8.67 14.19 20.94
N ASP A 222 -9.90 13.96 21.40
CA ASP A 222 -10.20 13.59 22.77
C ASP A 222 -10.88 12.21 22.79
N PRO A 223 -10.22 11.17 23.32
CA PRO A 223 -10.75 9.82 23.34
C PRO A 223 -12.03 9.65 24.19
N ASN A 224 -12.36 10.63 25.04
CA ASN A 224 -13.52 10.60 25.92
C ASN A 224 -14.76 11.27 25.32
N ILE A 225 -14.61 11.93 24.17
CA ILE A 225 -15.74 12.56 23.48
C ILE A 225 -16.42 11.53 22.57
N GLU A 226 -17.75 11.42 22.73
CA GLU A 226 -18.62 10.67 21.82
C GLU A 226 -19.33 11.66 20.87
N PRO A 227 -18.78 11.90 19.67
CA PRO A 227 -19.40 12.83 18.72
C PRO A 227 -20.73 12.30 18.20
N LYS A 228 -21.58 13.22 17.72
CA LYS A 228 -22.88 12.87 17.11
C LYS A 228 -22.72 12.76 15.59
N TYR A 229 -22.88 11.56 15.09
CA TYR A 229 -22.84 11.28 13.65
C TYR A 229 -24.22 10.88 13.11
N SER A 230 -24.34 10.82 11.80
CA SER A 230 -25.56 10.33 11.14
C SER A 230 -25.72 8.81 11.32
N GLU A 231 -24.62 8.09 11.34
CA GLU A 231 -24.54 6.62 11.43
C GLU A 231 -23.29 6.23 12.23
N TYR A 232 -23.28 5.01 12.77
CA TYR A 232 -22.18 4.54 13.62
C TYR A 232 -21.76 3.13 13.26
N LEU A 233 -20.45 2.88 13.32
CA LEU A 233 -19.80 1.58 13.30
C LEU A 233 -18.78 1.52 14.43
N GLU A 234 -18.44 0.31 14.87
CA GLU A 234 -17.40 0.08 15.88
C GLU A 234 -16.57 -1.14 15.51
N LEU A 235 -15.26 -1.06 15.73
CA LEU A 235 -14.31 -2.16 15.62
C LEU A 235 -13.43 -2.21 16.87
N ASP A 236 -13.46 -3.36 17.54
CA ASP A 236 -12.44 -3.71 18.53
C ASP A 236 -11.22 -4.26 17.76
N LEU A 237 -10.12 -3.52 17.78
CA LEU A 237 -8.88 -3.87 17.07
C LEU A 237 -8.32 -5.22 17.53
N SER A 238 -8.63 -5.66 18.77
CA SER A 238 -8.17 -6.95 19.30
C SER A 238 -8.78 -8.17 18.60
N THR A 239 -9.85 -7.94 17.82
CA THR A 239 -10.52 -9.01 17.04
C THR A 239 -9.94 -9.19 15.64
N VAL A 240 -9.02 -8.34 15.23
CA VAL A 240 -8.41 -8.42 13.89
C VAL A 240 -7.48 -9.61 13.79
N VAL A 241 -7.61 -10.39 12.73
CA VAL A 241 -6.79 -11.57 12.44
C VAL A 241 -6.06 -11.41 11.10
N PRO A 242 -4.92 -12.10 10.90
CA PRO A 242 -4.22 -12.11 9.63
C PRO A 242 -5.16 -12.44 8.46
N SER A 243 -5.09 -11.65 7.41
CA SER A 243 -6.06 -11.68 6.32
C SER A 243 -5.43 -11.36 4.97
N ILE A 244 -6.06 -11.85 3.92
CA ILE A 244 -5.86 -11.43 2.53
C ILE A 244 -7.19 -10.96 1.96
N ALA A 245 -7.20 -10.39 0.75
CA ALA A 245 -8.45 -10.08 0.06
C ALA A 245 -8.39 -10.48 -1.41
N GLY A 246 -9.41 -11.18 -1.87
CA GLY A 246 -9.48 -11.66 -3.24
C GLY A 246 -10.55 -12.76 -3.41
N PRO A 247 -10.56 -13.36 -4.60
CA PRO A 247 -9.64 -13.20 -5.75
C PRO A 247 -9.97 -12.03 -6.68
N LYS A 248 -10.95 -11.19 -6.36
CA LYS A 248 -11.52 -10.26 -7.34
C LYS A 248 -11.61 -8.80 -6.87
N ARG A 249 -11.79 -8.56 -5.56
CA ARG A 249 -12.07 -7.22 -5.01
C ARG A 249 -11.37 -6.99 -3.67
N PRO A 250 -11.03 -5.75 -3.34
CA PRO A 250 -10.36 -5.42 -2.07
C PRO A 250 -11.20 -5.70 -0.82
N GLN A 251 -12.54 -5.65 -0.94
CA GLN A 251 -13.45 -5.93 0.17
C GLN A 251 -13.78 -7.42 0.36
N ASP A 252 -13.33 -8.29 -0.53
CA ASP A 252 -13.53 -9.74 -0.41
C ASP A 252 -12.45 -10.31 0.53
N ARG A 253 -12.53 -9.93 1.83
CA ARG A 253 -11.58 -10.33 2.86
C ARG A 253 -11.71 -11.82 3.18
N ILE A 254 -10.59 -12.47 3.34
CA ILE A 254 -10.44 -13.88 3.68
C ILE A 254 -9.44 -13.97 4.84
N GLU A 255 -9.81 -14.63 5.92
CA GLU A 255 -8.84 -14.96 6.98
C GLU A 255 -7.73 -15.85 6.43
N LEU A 256 -6.49 -15.61 6.82
CA LEU A 256 -5.34 -16.34 6.26
C LEU A 256 -5.47 -17.85 6.45
N SER A 257 -5.99 -18.30 7.60
CA SER A 257 -6.29 -19.70 7.89
C SER A 257 -7.32 -20.36 6.94
N ALA A 258 -8.14 -19.54 6.27
CA ALA A 258 -9.12 -19.99 5.30
C ALA A 258 -8.70 -19.76 3.83
N SER A 259 -7.48 -19.28 3.59
CA SER A 259 -7.03 -18.87 2.25
C SER A 259 -7.04 -20.01 1.25
N LYS A 260 -6.49 -21.18 1.63
CA LYS A 260 -6.45 -22.39 0.81
C LYS A 260 -7.86 -22.87 0.45
N SER A 261 -8.72 -23.08 1.43
CA SER A 261 -10.09 -23.56 1.22
C SER A 261 -10.95 -22.56 0.42
N SER A 262 -10.70 -21.26 0.58
CA SER A 262 -11.34 -20.22 -0.23
C SER A 262 -10.88 -20.28 -1.69
N PHE A 263 -9.59 -20.46 -1.92
CA PHE A 263 -9.03 -20.63 -3.27
C PHE A 263 -9.67 -21.87 -3.95
N GLU A 264 -9.66 -23.03 -3.31
CA GLU A 264 -10.25 -24.27 -3.84
C GLU A 264 -11.73 -24.11 -4.20
N ARG A 265 -12.50 -23.43 -3.34
CA ARG A 265 -13.91 -23.13 -3.58
C ARG A 265 -14.11 -22.24 -4.81
N ASP A 266 -13.30 -21.21 -4.95
CA ASP A 266 -13.47 -20.16 -5.95
C ASP A 266 -12.87 -20.54 -7.32
N LEU A 267 -11.90 -21.46 -7.36
CA LEU A 267 -11.22 -21.93 -8.58
C LEU A 267 -12.19 -22.32 -9.69
N LYS A 268 -13.25 -23.03 -9.37
CA LYS A 268 -14.29 -23.48 -10.33
C LYS A 268 -14.99 -22.36 -11.09
N ASN A 269 -14.88 -21.11 -10.60
CA ASN A 269 -15.45 -19.94 -11.27
C ASN A 269 -14.48 -19.36 -12.33
N TYR A 270 -13.22 -19.80 -12.33
CA TYR A 270 -12.16 -19.25 -13.16
C TYR A 270 -11.59 -20.24 -14.19
N SER A 271 -11.71 -21.52 -13.95
CA SER A 271 -11.38 -22.56 -14.91
C SER A 271 -12.32 -23.75 -14.77
N SER A 272 -12.68 -24.35 -15.91
CA SER A 272 -13.35 -25.64 -16.00
C SER A 272 -12.38 -26.80 -16.23
N ALA A 273 -11.12 -26.51 -16.46
CA ALA A 273 -10.07 -27.51 -16.63
C ALA A 273 -9.83 -28.24 -15.31
N MET A 274 -9.62 -29.55 -15.37
CA MET A 274 -9.17 -30.30 -14.20
C MET A 274 -7.73 -29.94 -13.88
N SER A 275 -7.41 -29.88 -12.59
CA SER A 275 -6.04 -29.70 -12.13
C SER A 275 -5.14 -30.78 -12.73
N ALA A 276 -4.15 -30.31 -13.52
CA ALA A 276 -3.10 -31.14 -14.08
C ALA A 276 -1.87 -30.27 -14.31
N PRO A 277 -0.74 -30.55 -13.65
CA PRO A 277 0.47 -29.76 -13.81
C PRO A 277 0.89 -29.64 -15.27
N ALA A 278 0.95 -28.42 -15.78
CA ALA A 278 1.42 -28.10 -17.13
C ALA A 278 2.93 -27.88 -17.12
N LYS A 279 3.68 -28.64 -17.93
CA LYS A 279 5.11 -28.41 -18.07
C LYS A 279 5.39 -27.07 -18.72
N VAL A 280 6.33 -26.33 -18.15
CA VAL A 280 6.81 -25.09 -18.71
C VAL A 280 7.95 -25.39 -19.68
N LYS A 281 7.83 -24.91 -20.90
CA LYS A 281 8.77 -25.19 -22.00
C LYS A 281 10.18 -24.72 -21.65
N GLY A 282 11.13 -25.66 -21.79
CA GLY A 282 12.54 -25.37 -21.45
C GLY A 282 12.88 -25.29 -19.99
N GLN A 283 11.94 -25.63 -19.10
CA GLN A 283 12.13 -25.60 -17.65
C GLN A 283 11.97 -27.01 -17.03
N GLU A 284 12.59 -27.19 -15.87
CA GLU A 284 12.52 -28.46 -15.11
C GLU A 284 11.27 -28.56 -14.23
N TYR A 285 10.43 -27.52 -14.19
CA TYR A 285 9.24 -27.43 -13.35
C TYR A 285 7.94 -27.40 -14.18
N ALA A 286 6.84 -27.65 -13.50
CA ALA A 286 5.49 -27.49 -14.00
C ALA A 286 4.71 -26.51 -13.11
N ILE A 287 3.69 -25.87 -13.66
CA ILE A 287 2.75 -25.01 -12.93
C ILE A 287 1.34 -25.57 -13.05
N ASP A 288 0.50 -25.29 -12.06
CA ASP A 288 -0.89 -25.72 -12.02
C ASP A 288 -1.81 -24.56 -11.64
N HIS A 289 -3.09 -24.81 -11.53
CA HIS A 289 -4.04 -23.85 -10.96
C HIS A 289 -3.55 -23.38 -9.60
N GLY A 290 -3.73 -22.07 -9.33
CA GLY A 290 -3.27 -21.44 -8.10
C GLY A 290 -1.79 -21.08 -8.07
N ALA A 291 -0.99 -21.47 -9.08
CA ALA A 291 0.41 -21.03 -9.13
C ALA A 291 0.50 -19.51 -9.01
N VAL A 292 1.28 -19.02 -8.06
CA VAL A 292 1.58 -17.59 -7.90
C VAL A 292 2.59 -17.22 -8.98
N THR A 293 2.14 -16.51 -10.01
CA THR A 293 3.00 -16.07 -11.11
C THR A 293 3.49 -14.63 -10.97
N ILE A 294 2.86 -13.85 -10.08
CA ILE A 294 3.29 -12.50 -9.71
C ILE A 294 3.24 -12.37 -8.19
N ALA A 295 4.34 -11.93 -7.60
CA ALA A 295 4.42 -11.51 -6.20
C ALA A 295 5.03 -10.10 -6.15
N SER A 296 4.23 -9.10 -5.78
CA SER A 296 4.62 -7.70 -5.91
C SER A 296 4.43 -6.92 -4.61
N ILE A 297 5.52 -6.37 -4.08
CA ILE A 297 5.47 -5.33 -3.05
C ILE A 297 5.37 -4.00 -3.77
N THR A 298 4.19 -3.36 -3.73
CA THR A 298 3.85 -2.25 -4.62
C THR A 298 2.90 -1.27 -3.95
N SER A 299 2.76 -0.08 -4.55
CA SER A 299 1.76 0.94 -4.21
C SER A 299 2.05 1.73 -2.93
N CYS A 300 1.46 2.93 -2.85
CA CYS A 300 1.51 3.78 -1.66
C CYS A 300 0.79 3.19 -0.44
N THR A 301 -0.15 2.26 -0.64
CA THR A 301 -1.00 1.71 0.43
C THR A 301 -0.18 1.13 1.57
N ASN A 302 0.67 0.16 1.28
CA ASN A 302 1.49 -0.51 2.29
C ASN A 302 2.93 0.05 2.35
N THR A 303 3.48 0.54 1.23
CA THR A 303 4.89 0.98 1.18
C THR A 303 5.15 2.27 1.95
N SER A 304 4.12 3.04 2.27
CA SER A 304 4.21 4.20 3.18
C SER A 304 4.34 3.81 4.65
N ASN A 305 4.22 2.52 4.98
CA ASN A 305 4.23 2.01 6.33
C ASN A 305 5.54 1.26 6.63
N PRO A 306 6.49 1.89 7.34
CA PRO A 306 7.78 1.26 7.65
C PRO A 306 7.66 -0.05 8.41
N SER A 307 6.64 -0.21 9.26
CA SER A 307 6.47 -1.42 10.07
C SER A 307 6.26 -2.65 9.19
N VAL A 308 5.32 -2.62 8.26
CA VAL A 308 5.07 -3.76 7.36
C VAL A 308 6.18 -3.95 6.32
N MET A 309 6.83 -2.86 5.92
CA MET A 309 7.95 -2.93 4.98
C MET A 309 9.17 -3.56 5.62
N LEU A 310 9.59 -3.10 6.80
CA LEU A 310 10.71 -3.69 7.52
C LEU A 310 10.41 -5.13 7.97
N ALA A 311 9.16 -5.44 8.34
CA ALA A 311 8.74 -6.81 8.58
C ALA A 311 8.95 -7.71 7.35
N ALA A 312 8.63 -7.21 6.14
CA ALA A 312 8.90 -7.94 4.90
C ALA A 312 10.40 -8.16 4.67
N GLY A 313 11.22 -7.13 4.86
CA GLY A 313 12.68 -7.26 4.75
C GLY A 313 13.30 -8.23 5.76
N LEU A 314 12.84 -8.21 7.01
CA LEU A 314 13.27 -9.14 8.06
C LEU A 314 12.85 -10.58 7.73
N LEU A 315 11.63 -10.79 7.23
CA LEU A 315 11.17 -12.10 6.78
C LEU A 315 12.03 -12.61 5.62
N ALA A 316 12.32 -11.75 4.63
CA ALA A 316 13.23 -12.09 3.54
C ALA A 316 14.61 -12.50 4.03
N LYS A 317 15.17 -11.77 5.00
CA LYS A 317 16.46 -12.09 5.60
C LYS A 317 16.44 -13.47 6.26
N LYS A 318 15.45 -13.74 7.12
CA LYS A 318 15.30 -15.04 7.79
C LYS A 318 15.08 -16.19 6.79
N ALA A 319 14.33 -15.96 5.72
CA ALA A 319 14.13 -16.95 4.66
C ALA A 319 15.42 -17.30 3.93
N VAL A 320 16.21 -16.29 3.56
CA VAL A 320 17.53 -16.48 2.90
C VAL A 320 18.51 -17.19 3.84
N GLU A 321 18.57 -16.82 5.13
CA GLU A 321 19.40 -17.49 6.13
C GLU A 321 19.04 -18.98 6.31
N LYS A 322 17.78 -19.35 6.09
CA LYS A 322 17.30 -20.74 6.04
C LYS A 322 17.54 -21.43 4.69
N GLY A 323 18.03 -20.70 3.68
CA GLY A 323 18.28 -21.25 2.35
C GLY A 323 17.04 -21.31 1.43
N LEU A 324 15.94 -20.69 1.84
CA LEU A 324 14.72 -20.62 1.03
C LEU A 324 14.90 -19.68 -0.17
N LYS A 325 14.17 -19.96 -1.24
CA LYS A 325 14.15 -19.15 -2.47
C LYS A 325 12.72 -18.99 -2.97
N ALA A 326 12.42 -17.86 -3.61
CA ALA A 326 11.18 -17.72 -4.38
C ALA A 326 11.12 -18.79 -5.48
N LYS A 327 9.91 -19.25 -5.78
CA LYS A 327 9.74 -20.25 -6.85
C LYS A 327 10.08 -19.65 -8.22
N PRO A 328 10.71 -20.42 -9.13
CA PRO A 328 11.27 -19.89 -10.36
C PRO A 328 10.22 -19.36 -11.36
N TRP A 329 8.96 -19.74 -11.21
CA TRP A 329 7.86 -19.23 -12.03
C TRP A 329 7.24 -17.92 -11.51
N VAL A 330 7.69 -17.42 -10.35
CA VAL A 330 7.14 -16.22 -9.74
C VAL A 330 7.91 -14.99 -10.21
N LYS A 331 7.24 -14.08 -10.89
CA LYS A 331 7.76 -12.73 -11.17
C LYS A 331 7.65 -11.88 -9.91
N THR A 332 8.77 -11.66 -9.25
CA THR A 332 8.86 -10.84 -8.03
C THR A 332 9.22 -9.40 -8.36
N SER A 333 8.76 -8.44 -7.56
CA SER A 333 9.10 -7.03 -7.75
C SER A 333 8.93 -6.21 -6.48
N LEU A 334 9.77 -5.18 -6.34
CA LEU A 334 9.67 -4.14 -5.30
C LEU A 334 9.49 -2.78 -5.98
N ALA A 335 8.34 -2.14 -5.76
CA ALA A 335 8.03 -0.81 -6.27
C ALA A 335 7.49 0.08 -5.14
N PRO A 336 8.38 0.66 -4.31
CA PRO A 336 7.97 1.49 -3.17
C PRO A 336 7.42 2.85 -3.63
N GLY A 337 6.70 3.51 -2.73
CA GLY A 337 6.10 4.81 -3.01
C GLY A 337 7.06 5.99 -2.86
N SER A 338 8.22 5.83 -2.22
CA SER A 338 9.25 6.87 -2.11
C SER A 338 10.65 6.31 -1.98
N LYS A 339 11.65 7.16 -2.21
CA LYS A 339 13.06 6.81 -2.05
C LYS A 339 13.48 6.58 -0.58
N VAL A 340 12.73 7.11 0.36
CA VAL A 340 12.96 6.88 1.79
C VAL A 340 12.89 5.39 2.11
N VAL A 341 12.01 4.65 1.43
CA VAL A 341 11.88 3.19 1.63
C VAL A 341 13.16 2.45 1.26
N THR A 342 13.74 2.74 0.12
CA THR A 342 15.00 2.09 -0.30
C THR A 342 16.15 2.49 0.61
N GLU A 343 16.18 3.74 1.08
CA GLU A 343 17.21 4.22 2.00
C GLU A 343 17.18 3.51 3.36
N TYR A 344 15.99 3.35 3.98
CA TYR A 344 15.94 2.63 5.24
C TYR A 344 16.16 1.11 5.08
N TYR A 345 15.80 0.50 3.95
CA TYR A 345 16.16 -0.89 3.66
C TYR A 345 17.68 -1.10 3.55
N GLU A 346 18.36 -0.18 2.89
CA GLU A 346 19.81 -0.21 2.79
C GLU A 346 20.47 -0.06 4.16
N LYS A 347 20.04 0.94 4.94
CA LYS A 347 20.54 1.19 6.29
C LYS A 347 20.27 0.04 7.26
N ALA A 348 19.13 -0.65 7.12
CA ALA A 348 18.81 -1.84 7.89
C ALA A 348 19.56 -3.10 7.40
N GLY A 349 20.28 -3.03 6.27
CA GLY A 349 20.99 -4.16 5.67
C GLY A 349 20.07 -5.24 5.11
N LEU A 350 18.85 -4.88 4.69
CA LEU A 350 17.82 -5.80 4.22
C LEU A 350 17.73 -5.90 2.70
N THR A 351 18.28 -4.95 1.96
CA THR A 351 18.25 -4.90 0.49
C THR A 351 18.80 -6.18 -0.12
N LYS A 352 19.94 -6.66 0.35
CA LYS A 352 20.58 -7.88 -0.18
C LYS A 352 19.65 -9.11 -0.10
N SER A 353 18.96 -9.29 1.01
CA SER A 353 18.07 -10.45 1.20
C SER A 353 16.81 -10.36 0.33
N LEU A 354 16.28 -9.15 0.13
CA LEU A 354 15.21 -8.91 -0.82
C LEU A 354 15.64 -9.22 -2.25
N ASP A 355 16.82 -8.78 -2.64
CA ASP A 355 17.41 -9.05 -3.97
C ASP A 355 17.65 -10.55 -4.21
N GLU A 356 18.13 -11.28 -3.21
CA GLU A 356 18.33 -12.73 -3.29
C GLU A 356 17.02 -13.51 -3.49
N LEU A 357 15.89 -12.98 -3.00
CA LEU A 357 14.56 -13.51 -3.27
C LEU A 357 13.92 -12.97 -4.56
N GLY A 358 14.65 -12.13 -5.33
CA GLY A 358 14.19 -11.57 -6.58
C GLY A 358 13.34 -10.30 -6.44
N PHE A 359 13.18 -9.75 -5.24
CA PHE A 359 12.47 -8.48 -5.00
C PHE A 359 13.38 -7.27 -5.21
N GLN A 360 14.04 -7.20 -6.38
CA GLN A 360 14.79 -6.02 -6.78
C GLN A 360 13.86 -4.84 -7.02
N LEU A 361 14.40 -3.63 -6.80
CA LEU A 361 13.74 -2.39 -7.15
C LEU A 361 13.44 -2.35 -8.67
N VAL A 362 12.19 -2.17 -9.04
CA VAL A 362 11.75 -2.07 -10.45
C VAL A 362 11.32 -0.65 -10.84
N GLY A 363 11.18 0.23 -9.87
CA GLY A 363 10.75 1.61 -10.01
C GLY A 363 10.00 2.10 -8.77
N TYR A 364 9.57 3.35 -8.79
CA TYR A 364 8.78 3.93 -7.71
C TYR A 364 7.35 4.20 -8.18
N GLY A 365 6.36 3.72 -7.41
CA GLY A 365 4.94 4.00 -7.68
C GLY A 365 4.01 2.80 -7.67
N CYS A 366 2.82 2.95 -8.27
CA CYS A 366 1.76 1.96 -8.21
C CYS A 366 1.94 0.74 -9.11
N THR A 367 2.87 0.75 -10.03
CA THR A 367 3.23 -0.32 -10.99
C THR A 367 2.19 -1.47 -11.15
N THR A 368 2.35 -2.60 -10.45
CA THR A 368 1.46 -3.77 -10.54
C THR A 368 -0.01 -3.43 -10.22
N CYS A 369 -0.27 -2.66 -9.18
CA CYS A 369 -1.63 -2.33 -8.73
C CYS A 369 -2.44 -1.54 -9.79
N ILE A 370 -1.77 -0.82 -10.69
CA ILE A 370 -2.40 -0.03 -11.76
C ILE A 370 -2.41 -0.77 -13.12
N GLY A 371 -1.96 -2.02 -13.16
CA GLY A 371 -1.90 -2.79 -14.42
C GLY A 371 -0.59 -2.67 -15.18
N ASN A 372 0.47 -2.23 -14.53
CA ASN A 372 1.79 -2.08 -15.11
C ASN A 372 2.76 -3.19 -14.65
N SER A 373 2.24 -4.41 -14.41
CA SER A 373 3.07 -5.57 -14.06
C SER A 373 4.06 -5.98 -15.15
N GLY A 374 3.82 -5.51 -16.39
CA GLY A 374 4.55 -5.98 -17.55
C GLY A 374 4.24 -7.45 -17.91
N PRO A 375 4.84 -7.99 -18.96
CA PRO A 375 4.59 -9.36 -19.40
C PRO A 375 5.17 -10.38 -18.41
N LEU A 376 4.56 -11.56 -18.35
CA LEU A 376 5.19 -12.75 -17.78
C LEU A 376 6.27 -13.26 -18.72
N ALA A 377 7.12 -14.17 -18.24
CA ALA A 377 8.04 -14.88 -19.11
C ALA A 377 7.25 -15.63 -20.22
N PRO A 378 7.68 -15.58 -21.47
CA PRO A 378 6.90 -16.13 -22.59
C PRO A 378 6.50 -17.59 -22.39
N GLU A 379 7.38 -18.42 -21.86
CA GLU A 379 7.13 -19.84 -21.58
C GLU A 379 6.09 -20.06 -20.46
N ILE A 380 6.00 -19.14 -19.50
CA ILE A 380 4.97 -19.16 -18.44
C ILE A 380 3.61 -18.78 -19.06
N SER A 381 3.58 -17.69 -19.83
CA SER A 381 2.38 -17.23 -20.54
C SER A 381 1.84 -18.31 -21.51
N GLU A 382 2.74 -18.99 -22.27
CA GLU A 382 2.38 -20.11 -23.15
C GLU A 382 1.73 -21.26 -22.36
N ALA A 383 2.36 -21.68 -21.24
CA ALA A 383 1.82 -22.75 -20.39
C ALA A 383 0.45 -22.43 -19.80
N ILE A 384 0.24 -21.17 -19.35
CA ILE A 384 -1.05 -20.70 -18.83
C ILE A 384 -2.13 -20.77 -19.89
N ASN A 385 -1.86 -20.21 -21.08
CA ASN A 385 -2.87 -20.04 -22.10
C ASN A 385 -3.22 -21.36 -22.81
N GLU A 386 -2.23 -22.25 -23.05
CA GLU A 386 -2.48 -23.55 -23.67
C GLU A 386 -3.26 -24.52 -22.79
N ASN A 387 -3.15 -24.37 -21.45
CA ASN A 387 -3.79 -25.29 -20.49
C ASN A 387 -4.96 -24.65 -19.72
N ASP A 388 -5.39 -23.44 -20.10
CA ASP A 388 -6.46 -22.69 -19.43
C ASP A 388 -6.25 -22.59 -17.91
N LEU A 389 -5.02 -22.39 -17.45
CA LEU A 389 -4.72 -22.34 -16.03
C LEU A 389 -5.30 -21.09 -15.36
N ALA A 390 -5.86 -21.27 -14.18
CA ALA A 390 -6.23 -20.17 -13.28
C ALA A 390 -5.06 -19.91 -12.31
N VAL A 391 -4.07 -19.18 -12.81
CA VAL A 391 -2.93 -18.74 -12.01
C VAL A 391 -3.25 -17.48 -11.22
N THR A 392 -2.39 -17.14 -10.26
CA THR A 392 -2.66 -16.10 -9.28
C THR A 392 -1.58 -15.02 -9.22
N ALA A 393 -1.98 -13.82 -8.80
CA ALA A 393 -1.08 -12.75 -8.35
C ALA A 393 -1.33 -12.43 -6.88
N VAL A 394 -0.26 -12.19 -6.13
CA VAL A 394 -0.31 -11.70 -4.75
C VAL A 394 0.43 -10.36 -4.70
N LEU A 395 -0.24 -9.31 -4.25
CA LEU A 395 0.33 -7.97 -4.23
C LEU A 395 -0.06 -7.18 -2.98
N SER A 396 0.84 -6.34 -2.52
CA SER A 396 0.58 -5.46 -1.36
C SER A 396 -0.11 -4.15 -1.72
N GLY A 397 -0.84 -4.13 -2.84
CA GLY A 397 -1.55 -2.97 -3.34
C GLY A 397 -2.93 -2.76 -2.70
N ASN A 398 -3.75 -1.94 -3.38
CA ASN A 398 -5.11 -1.61 -2.98
C ASN A 398 -6.18 -2.09 -3.97
N ARG A 399 -5.80 -2.55 -5.15
CA ARG A 399 -6.71 -3.05 -6.20
C ARG A 399 -6.21 -4.35 -6.78
N ASN A 400 -7.14 -5.28 -6.94
CA ASN A 400 -6.91 -6.63 -7.46
C ASN A 400 -7.97 -7.03 -8.50
N PHE A 401 -8.48 -6.07 -9.27
CA PHE A 401 -9.52 -6.34 -10.25
C PHE A 401 -9.03 -7.27 -11.35
N GLU A 402 -9.89 -8.21 -11.74
CA GLU A 402 -9.66 -9.15 -12.84
C GLU A 402 -9.31 -8.39 -14.15
N GLY A 403 -8.34 -8.90 -14.90
CA GLY A 403 -7.83 -8.29 -16.13
C GLY A 403 -7.01 -7.02 -15.94
N ARG A 404 -6.94 -6.47 -14.70
CA ARG A 404 -6.17 -5.26 -14.42
C ARG A 404 -4.71 -5.53 -14.10
N ILE A 405 -4.43 -6.56 -13.30
CA ILE A 405 -3.08 -6.82 -12.80
C ILE A 405 -2.17 -7.33 -13.92
N ASN A 406 -2.64 -8.36 -14.62
CA ASN A 406 -1.97 -8.92 -15.79
C ASN A 406 -3.01 -9.68 -16.62
N PRO A 407 -2.95 -9.66 -17.96
CA PRO A 407 -3.94 -10.32 -18.80
C PRO A 407 -3.97 -11.85 -18.67
N ASP A 408 -2.84 -12.47 -18.31
CA ASP A 408 -2.73 -13.94 -18.16
C ASP A 408 -3.16 -14.41 -16.75
N VAL A 409 -3.39 -13.48 -15.80
CA VAL A 409 -3.67 -13.82 -14.40
C VAL A 409 -5.12 -13.61 -14.06
N LYS A 410 -5.82 -14.69 -13.74
CA LYS A 410 -7.27 -14.66 -13.48
C LYS A 410 -7.64 -14.30 -12.04
N MET A 411 -6.87 -14.75 -11.06
CA MET A 411 -7.18 -14.62 -9.63
C MET A 411 -6.13 -13.73 -8.93
N ASN A 412 -6.57 -12.67 -8.28
CA ASN A 412 -5.66 -11.67 -7.74
C ASN A 412 -5.95 -11.41 -6.26
N TYR A 413 -4.92 -11.44 -5.42
CA TYR A 413 -5.04 -11.32 -3.98
C TYR A 413 -4.22 -10.16 -3.43
N LEU A 414 -4.86 -9.36 -2.57
CA LEU A 414 -4.17 -8.35 -1.76
C LEU A 414 -3.67 -9.00 -0.47
N ALA A 415 -2.43 -8.71 -0.11
CA ALA A 415 -1.81 -9.22 1.09
C ALA A 415 -0.83 -8.19 1.68
N SER A 416 -0.44 -8.36 2.93
CA SER A 416 0.63 -7.56 3.52
C SER A 416 1.97 -7.84 2.82
N PRO A 417 2.93 -6.89 2.82
CA PRO A 417 4.25 -7.10 2.23
C PRO A 417 4.96 -8.38 2.71
N PRO A 418 4.95 -8.75 4.01
CA PRO A 418 5.50 -10.02 4.45
C PRO A 418 4.81 -11.23 3.83
N LEU A 419 3.48 -11.21 3.72
CA LEU A 419 2.73 -12.30 3.09
C LEU A 419 2.98 -12.39 1.58
N VAL A 420 3.24 -11.29 0.89
CA VAL A 420 3.67 -11.30 -0.52
C VAL A 420 4.96 -12.13 -0.68
N ILE A 421 5.94 -11.92 0.21
CA ILE A 421 7.16 -12.74 0.23
C ILE A 421 6.84 -14.19 0.55
N ALA A 422 6.03 -14.46 1.58
CA ALA A 422 5.64 -15.81 1.95
C ALA A 422 4.99 -16.58 0.78
N TYR A 423 4.08 -15.95 0.05
CA TYR A 423 3.46 -16.55 -1.13
C TYR A 423 4.44 -16.75 -2.30
N SER A 424 5.47 -15.91 -2.44
CA SER A 424 6.53 -16.16 -3.44
C SER A 424 7.37 -17.40 -3.11
N LEU A 425 7.57 -17.68 -1.82
CA LEU A 425 8.25 -18.89 -1.33
C LEU A 425 7.37 -20.13 -1.49
N ALA A 426 6.09 -20.04 -1.18
CA ALA A 426 5.12 -21.11 -1.38
C ALA A 426 4.90 -21.41 -2.87
N GLY A 427 4.79 -20.37 -3.71
CA GLY A 427 4.61 -20.46 -5.15
C GLY A 427 3.21 -20.83 -5.59
N THR A 428 2.26 -20.99 -4.66
CA THR A 428 0.87 -21.34 -4.96
C THR A 428 -0.07 -20.79 -3.90
N MET A 429 -1.33 -20.51 -4.30
CA MET A 429 -2.43 -20.21 -3.37
C MET A 429 -3.02 -21.46 -2.71
N ASP A 430 -2.80 -22.64 -3.30
CA ASP A 430 -3.12 -23.94 -2.71
C ASP A 430 -2.08 -24.30 -1.64
N PHE A 431 -2.05 -23.52 -0.57
CA PHE A 431 -1.06 -23.59 0.49
C PHE A 431 -1.67 -23.17 1.83
N ASP A 432 -1.43 -23.97 2.85
CA ASP A 432 -1.83 -23.69 4.22
C ASP A 432 -0.60 -23.31 5.06
N PHE A 433 -0.48 -22.04 5.43
CA PHE A 433 0.67 -21.55 6.20
C PHE A 433 0.78 -22.11 7.63
N GLU A 434 -0.26 -22.74 8.16
CA GLU A 434 -0.22 -23.37 9.48
C GLU A 434 0.37 -24.81 9.44
N SER A 435 0.17 -25.50 8.32
CA SER A 435 0.53 -26.93 8.21
C SER A 435 1.58 -27.24 7.15
N ASP A 436 1.69 -26.42 6.09
CA ASP A 436 2.55 -26.71 4.97
C ASP A 436 3.93 -26.02 5.13
N ALA A 437 5.00 -26.76 4.84
CA ALA A 437 6.36 -26.21 4.88
C ALA A 437 6.67 -25.39 3.62
N LEU A 438 7.28 -24.22 3.79
CA LEU A 438 7.76 -23.36 2.70
C LEU A 438 8.93 -23.99 1.92
N GLY A 439 9.66 -24.87 2.56
CA GLY A 439 10.81 -25.58 2.02
C GLY A 439 11.61 -26.23 3.12
N GLN A 440 12.84 -26.61 2.82
CA GLN A 440 13.76 -27.21 3.78
C GLN A 440 15.00 -26.33 3.96
N ASP A 441 15.51 -26.30 5.18
CA ASP A 441 16.79 -25.65 5.49
C ASP A 441 17.99 -26.44 4.94
N GLN A 442 19.19 -25.88 5.11
CA GLN A 442 20.44 -26.52 4.67
C GLN A 442 20.71 -27.88 5.36
N SER A 443 20.02 -28.16 6.46
CA SER A 443 20.14 -29.43 7.20
C SER A 443 19.02 -30.43 6.84
N GLY A 444 18.10 -30.04 5.95
CA GLY A 444 16.97 -30.85 5.52
C GLY A 444 15.75 -30.80 6.45
N ASN A 445 15.72 -29.86 7.39
CA ASN A 445 14.55 -29.67 8.25
C ASN A 445 13.51 -28.81 7.53
N ASP A 446 12.24 -29.14 7.70
CA ASP A 446 11.12 -28.35 7.19
C ASP A 446 11.10 -26.95 7.84
N VAL A 447 10.85 -25.93 7.03
CA VAL A 447 10.76 -24.54 7.47
C VAL A 447 9.34 -24.04 7.23
N PHE A 448 8.69 -23.61 8.30
CA PHE A 448 7.34 -23.07 8.30
C PHE A 448 7.35 -21.55 8.36
N LEU A 449 6.22 -20.93 8.05
CA LEU A 449 6.09 -19.47 8.10
C LEU A 449 6.41 -18.91 9.49
N ALA A 450 6.00 -19.62 10.56
CA ALA A 450 6.26 -19.24 11.95
C ALA A 450 7.77 -19.14 12.27
N ASP A 451 8.62 -19.94 11.61
CA ASP A 451 10.07 -19.96 11.86
C ASP A 451 10.79 -18.71 11.32
N ILE A 452 10.16 -18.03 10.35
CA ILE A 452 10.74 -16.86 9.66
C ILE A 452 9.94 -15.58 9.88
N TRP A 453 8.77 -15.64 10.53
CA TRP A 453 7.98 -14.44 10.83
C TRP A 453 8.71 -13.57 11.86
N PRO A 454 8.91 -12.26 11.59
CA PRO A 454 9.60 -11.38 12.53
C PRO A 454 8.71 -11.05 13.73
N THR A 455 9.32 -10.90 14.90
CA THR A 455 8.60 -10.46 16.09
C THR A 455 8.34 -8.94 16.06
N PRO A 456 7.34 -8.45 16.80
CA PRO A 456 7.09 -7.00 16.92
C PRO A 456 8.32 -6.23 17.44
N GLU A 457 9.08 -6.82 18.35
CA GLU A 457 10.30 -6.23 18.92
C GLU A 457 11.42 -6.11 17.89
N GLU A 458 11.61 -7.13 17.04
CA GLU A 458 12.57 -7.08 15.93
C GLU A 458 12.20 -5.96 14.95
N VAL A 459 10.93 -5.84 14.60
CA VAL A 459 10.45 -4.79 13.70
C VAL A 459 10.67 -3.41 14.31
N GLN A 460 10.26 -3.20 15.58
CA GLN A 460 10.41 -1.90 16.26
C GLN A 460 11.88 -1.51 16.41
N SER A 461 12.73 -2.43 16.83
CA SER A 461 14.18 -2.18 16.94
C SER A 461 14.81 -1.80 15.60
N THR A 462 14.32 -2.41 14.51
CA THR A 462 14.80 -2.07 13.16
C THR A 462 14.31 -0.69 12.73
N ILE A 463 13.06 -0.31 13.03
CA ILE A 463 12.54 1.04 12.80
C ILE A 463 13.42 2.06 13.53
N ASP A 464 13.64 1.89 14.84
CA ASP A 464 14.36 2.82 15.69
C ASP A 464 15.82 3.02 15.23
N SER A 465 16.46 1.97 14.70
CA SER A 465 17.84 2.01 14.24
C SER A 465 18.02 2.51 12.79
N SER A 466 16.99 2.39 11.96
CA SER A 466 17.12 2.60 10.52
C SER A 466 16.44 3.87 10.00
N ILE A 467 15.45 4.42 10.71
CA ILE A 467 14.68 5.57 10.24
C ILE A 467 15.03 6.81 11.06
N ASN A 468 15.26 7.91 10.36
CA ASN A 468 15.47 9.23 10.97
C ASN A 468 14.94 10.36 10.05
N SER A 469 14.84 11.56 10.60
CA SER A 469 14.31 12.73 9.88
C SER A 469 15.22 13.20 8.74
N GLU A 470 16.52 12.94 8.82
CA GLU A 470 17.49 13.33 7.79
C GLU A 470 17.18 12.65 6.44
N MET A 471 16.72 11.40 6.45
CA MET A 471 16.30 10.67 5.25
C MET A 471 15.23 11.44 4.48
N PHE A 472 14.21 11.92 5.18
CA PHE A 472 13.11 12.66 4.54
C PHE A 472 13.60 14.02 4.01
N THR A 473 14.33 14.76 4.82
CA THR A 473 14.83 16.08 4.40
C THR A 473 15.82 16.00 3.24
N THR A 474 16.65 14.96 3.18
CA THR A 474 17.61 14.74 2.08
C THR A 474 16.93 14.32 0.79
N GLN A 475 15.97 13.40 0.86
CA GLN A 475 15.29 12.89 -0.34
C GLN A 475 14.35 13.92 -0.99
N TYR A 476 13.89 14.91 -0.25
CA TYR A 476 12.96 15.95 -0.73
C TYR A 476 13.61 17.35 -0.86
N ALA A 477 14.93 17.49 -0.64
CA ALA A 477 15.68 18.75 -0.74
C ALA A 477 15.71 19.35 -2.16
#